data_1cf56bc46ced37f2cc860cb1ec37e98d
#
_entry.id   1cf56bc46ced37f2cc860cb1ec37e98d
#
_cell.length_a   1.000
_cell.length_b   1.000
_cell.length_c   1.000
_cell.angle_alpha   90.00
_cell.angle_beta   90.00
_cell.angle_gamma   90.00
#
_symmetry.space_group_name_H-M   'P 1'
#
loop_
_entity.id
_entity.type
_entity.pdbx_description
1 polymer ?
#
loop_
_entity_poly.entity_id
_entity_poly.type
_entity_poly.pdbx_seq_one_letter_code
_entity_poly.pdbx_strand_id
1 'polypeptide(L)'
;MSHTNTEINTTHVKVPNKDLEIDAYLAQPARAGTFAAVIVFPEIFGVNSNIRDITELIAKQGYVALAISMYQRIAPGFEVGFSADDVGYSPEAYSLGLQYYQQVKYQEIFSDIQAAIAYLKTLPNVKDNAIGAIGFCFGGHVAYIAATLP
;
A
#
# COMPACT_ATOMS: atom_id res chain seq x y z
N MET A 1 -15.84 -21.00 21.36
CA MET A 1 -15.69 -19.78 20.56
C MET A 1 -14.25 -19.73 20.08
N SER A 2 -14.02 -19.85 18.80
CA SER A 2 -12.67 -19.78 18.22
C SER A 2 -12.18 -18.35 18.37
N HIS A 3 -11.21 -18.11 19.24
CA HIS A 3 -10.46 -16.86 19.26
C HIS A 3 -9.64 -16.80 17.96
N THR A 4 -10.14 -16.07 16.97
CA THR A 4 -9.34 -15.73 15.81
C THR A 4 -8.13 -14.95 16.32
N ASN A 5 -6.94 -15.53 16.18
CA ASN A 5 -5.71 -14.85 16.54
C ASN A 5 -5.52 -13.67 15.54
N THR A 6 -5.78 -12.46 16.02
CA THR A 6 -5.69 -11.21 15.26
C THR A 6 -4.36 -10.49 15.44
N GLU A 7 -3.37 -11.14 16.08
CA GLU A 7 -2.03 -10.57 16.22
C GLU A 7 -1.36 -10.43 14.86
N ILE A 8 -0.73 -9.30 14.67
CA ILE A 8 -0.02 -8.95 13.45
C ILE A 8 1.39 -8.45 13.74
N ASN A 9 2.27 -8.60 12.76
CA ASN A 9 3.56 -7.93 12.73
C ASN A 9 3.53 -6.85 11.67
N THR A 10 4.13 -5.71 11.96
CA THR A 10 4.23 -4.58 11.04
C THR A 10 5.68 -4.13 10.89
N THR A 11 6.04 -3.71 9.70
CA THR A 11 7.37 -3.16 9.43
C THR A 11 7.37 -2.29 8.18
N HIS A 12 8.26 -1.30 8.16
CA HIS A 12 8.58 -0.57 6.94
C HIS A 12 9.56 -1.41 6.11
N VAL A 13 9.28 -1.52 4.83
CA VAL A 13 10.11 -2.29 3.89
C VAL A 13 10.44 -1.46 2.65
N LYS A 14 11.42 -1.93 1.89
CA LYS A 14 11.76 -1.40 0.58
C LYS A 14 11.39 -2.42 -0.49
N VAL A 15 10.58 -2.01 -1.45
CA VAL A 15 10.22 -2.85 -2.59
C VAL A 15 11.14 -2.51 -3.75
N PRO A 16 12.00 -3.45 -4.20
CA PRO A 16 12.92 -3.20 -5.30
C PRO A 16 12.17 -3.03 -6.63
N ASN A 17 12.51 -2.00 -7.38
CA ASN A 17 12.04 -1.80 -8.74
C ASN A 17 13.18 -1.26 -9.60
N LYS A 18 13.98 -2.14 -10.20
CA LYS A 18 15.21 -1.81 -10.92
C LYS A 18 16.18 -1.06 -9.99
N ASP A 19 16.56 0.16 -10.33
CA ASP A 19 17.45 1.02 -9.53
C ASP A 19 16.71 1.80 -8.43
N LEU A 20 15.38 1.65 -8.34
CA LEU A 20 14.54 2.32 -7.37
C LEU A 20 14.19 1.37 -6.23
N GLU A 21 14.17 1.88 -5.01
CA GLU A 21 13.60 1.22 -3.84
C GLU A 21 12.34 1.99 -3.41
N ILE A 22 11.18 1.35 -3.51
CA ILE A 22 9.89 1.97 -3.17
C ILE A 22 9.63 1.76 -1.68
N ASP A 23 9.41 2.84 -0.95
CA ASP A 23 8.97 2.78 0.44
C ASP A 23 7.61 2.10 0.54
N ALA A 24 7.47 1.16 1.46
CA ALA A 24 6.24 0.44 1.68
C ALA A 24 6.03 0.09 3.15
N TYR A 25 4.78 -0.15 3.52
CA TYR A 25 4.38 -0.60 4.84
C TYR A 25 3.78 -2.00 4.74
N LEU A 26 4.39 -2.95 5.42
CA LEU A 26 3.98 -4.35 5.44
C LEU A 26 3.32 -4.69 6.77
N ALA A 27 2.11 -5.22 6.73
CA ALA A 27 1.41 -5.80 7.87
C ALA A 27 1.02 -7.24 7.54
N GLN A 28 1.27 -8.16 8.47
CA GLN A 28 1.05 -9.58 8.22
C GLN A 28 0.62 -10.30 9.48
N PRO A 29 -0.16 -11.39 9.38
CA PRO A 29 -0.51 -12.22 10.52
C PRO A 29 0.75 -12.70 11.24
N ALA A 30 0.75 -12.63 12.59
CA ALA A 30 1.87 -13.13 13.42
C ALA A 30 1.92 -14.65 13.49
N ARG A 31 0.79 -15.32 13.26
CA ARG A 31 0.69 -16.78 13.26
C ARG A 31 1.38 -17.40 12.05
N ALA A 32 1.86 -18.62 12.21
CA ALA A 32 2.41 -19.42 11.11
C ALA A 32 1.33 -19.74 10.06
N GLY A 33 1.73 -19.89 8.81
CA GLY A 33 0.87 -20.26 7.69
C GLY A 33 1.19 -19.52 6.41
N THR A 34 0.38 -19.78 5.39
CA THR A 34 0.41 -19.07 4.12
C THR A 34 -0.91 -18.36 3.90
N PHE A 35 -0.85 -17.14 3.43
CA PHE A 35 -1.99 -16.22 3.33
C PHE A 35 -2.10 -15.62 1.93
N ALA A 36 -3.30 -15.31 1.53
CA ALA A 36 -3.51 -14.41 0.41
C ALA A 36 -2.93 -13.03 0.74
N ALA A 37 -2.51 -12.29 -0.26
CA ALA A 37 -1.96 -10.96 -0.08
C ALA A 37 -2.86 -9.88 -0.70
N VAL A 38 -2.79 -8.68 -0.15
CA VAL A 38 -3.48 -7.51 -0.66
C VAL A 38 -2.51 -6.35 -0.76
N ILE A 39 -2.42 -5.75 -1.94
CA ILE A 39 -1.69 -4.49 -2.14
C ILE A 39 -2.66 -3.35 -1.86
N VAL A 40 -2.25 -2.42 -1.01
CA VAL A 40 -3.04 -1.24 -0.62
C VAL A 40 -2.47 -0.01 -1.33
N PHE A 41 -3.27 0.61 -2.18
CA PHE A 41 -2.90 1.83 -2.88
C PHE A 41 -3.49 3.04 -2.18
N PRO A 42 -2.65 4.01 -1.78
CA PRO A 42 -3.07 5.16 -1.01
C PRO A 42 -3.82 6.19 -1.85
N GLU A 43 -4.48 7.10 -1.16
CA GLU A 43 -4.96 8.36 -1.70
C GLU A 43 -3.79 9.25 -2.17
N ILE A 44 -4.08 10.47 -2.62
CA ILE A 44 -3.04 11.44 -3.01
C ILE A 44 -2.17 11.93 -1.83
N PHE A 45 -2.44 11.49 -0.61
CA PHE A 45 -1.79 11.94 0.63
C PHE A 45 -0.65 11.04 1.11
N GLY A 46 -0.27 10.04 0.32
CA GLY A 46 0.79 9.10 0.65
C GLY A 46 0.35 7.98 1.60
N VAL A 47 1.32 7.15 2.00
CA VAL A 47 1.11 6.06 2.97
C VAL A 47 1.13 6.65 4.38
N ASN A 48 0.10 7.40 4.72
CA ASN A 48 -0.08 8.05 6.01
C ASN A 48 -0.64 7.10 7.09
N SER A 49 -0.88 7.63 8.30
CA SER A 49 -1.40 6.83 9.40
C SER A 49 -2.72 6.13 9.06
N ASN A 50 -3.63 6.82 8.37
CA ASN A 50 -4.91 6.23 7.97
C ASN A 50 -4.72 5.01 7.04
N ILE A 51 -3.84 5.11 6.06
CA ILE A 51 -3.54 3.99 5.15
C ILE A 51 -2.81 2.86 5.89
N ARG A 52 -1.93 3.17 6.83
CA ARG A 52 -1.29 2.16 7.69
C ARG A 52 -2.31 1.42 8.55
N ASP A 53 -3.25 2.14 9.17
CA ASP A 53 -4.33 1.55 9.98
C ASP A 53 -5.22 0.61 9.14
N ILE A 54 -5.58 1.01 7.92
CA ILE A 54 -6.32 0.16 6.99
C ILE A 54 -5.51 -1.09 6.62
N THR A 55 -4.22 -0.93 6.37
CA THR A 55 -3.31 -2.05 6.06
C THR A 55 -3.26 -3.05 7.21
N GLU A 56 -3.20 -2.57 8.44
CA GLU A 56 -3.25 -3.40 9.65
C GLU A 56 -4.61 -4.09 9.84
N LEU A 57 -5.71 -3.40 9.56
CA LEU A 57 -7.05 -4.01 9.62
C LEU A 57 -7.17 -5.18 8.63
N ILE A 58 -6.61 -5.05 7.42
CA ILE A 58 -6.58 -6.11 6.43
C ILE A 58 -5.75 -7.30 6.95
N ALA A 59 -4.60 -7.03 7.56
CA ALA A 59 -3.75 -8.08 8.12
C ALA A 59 -4.44 -8.81 9.28
N LYS A 60 -5.20 -8.12 10.12
CA LYS A 60 -6.02 -8.72 11.20
C LYS A 60 -7.10 -9.66 10.67
N GLN A 61 -7.52 -9.50 9.42
CA GLN A 61 -8.45 -10.41 8.75
C GLN A 61 -7.75 -11.67 8.16
N GLY A 62 -6.44 -11.79 8.29
CA GLY A 62 -5.69 -12.97 7.84
C GLY A 62 -5.06 -12.83 6.46
N TYR A 63 -4.77 -11.61 6.03
CA TYR A 63 -4.05 -11.33 4.79
C TYR A 63 -2.64 -10.80 5.06
N VAL A 64 -1.73 -11.01 4.14
CA VAL A 64 -0.50 -10.22 4.07
C VAL A 64 -0.83 -8.95 3.32
N ALA A 65 -0.70 -7.78 3.95
CA ALA A 65 -1.06 -6.50 3.38
C ALA A 65 0.16 -5.60 3.17
N LEU A 66 0.30 -5.04 1.98
CA LEU A 66 1.43 -4.19 1.58
C LEU A 66 0.92 -2.88 1.02
N ALA A 67 1.15 -1.78 1.74
CA ALA A 67 0.86 -0.44 1.24
C ALA A 67 2.12 0.15 0.62
N ILE A 68 2.07 0.56 -0.65
CA ILE A 68 3.23 1.10 -1.37
C ILE A 68 3.12 2.61 -1.59
N SER A 69 4.25 3.29 -1.50
CA SER A 69 4.35 4.70 -1.88
C SER A 69 4.22 4.86 -3.40
N MET A 70 3.33 5.76 -3.82
CA MET A 70 3.14 6.08 -5.25
C MET A 70 4.00 7.27 -5.69
N TYR A 71 4.67 7.94 -4.78
CA TYR A 71 5.45 9.15 -5.05
C TYR A 71 6.96 8.99 -4.81
N GLN A 72 7.47 7.76 -4.83
CA GLN A 72 8.89 7.52 -4.54
C GLN A 72 9.84 8.31 -5.44
N ARG A 73 9.45 8.52 -6.72
CA ARG A 73 10.25 9.27 -7.70
C ARG A 73 10.12 10.78 -7.57
N ILE A 74 9.05 11.25 -6.94
CA ILE A 74 8.65 12.66 -6.93
C ILE A 74 8.96 13.28 -5.57
N ALA A 75 8.52 12.65 -4.51
CA ALA A 75 8.62 13.12 -3.14
C ALA A 75 8.76 11.92 -2.18
N PRO A 76 9.96 11.31 -2.07
CA PRO A 76 10.20 10.20 -1.17
C PRO A 76 9.80 10.55 0.28
N GLY A 77 9.07 9.64 0.92
CA GLY A 77 8.63 9.84 2.30
C GLY A 77 7.45 10.80 2.49
N PHE A 78 6.88 11.30 1.39
CA PHE A 78 5.71 12.19 1.50
C PHE A 78 4.51 11.47 2.12
N GLU A 79 4.02 12.04 3.20
CA GLU A 79 2.74 11.69 3.80
C GLU A 79 2.14 12.90 4.51
N VAL A 80 0.83 13.05 4.47
CA VAL A 80 0.08 14.02 5.27
C VAL A 80 -1.10 13.34 5.93
N GLY A 81 -1.29 13.62 7.21
CA GLY A 81 -2.42 13.14 8.00
C GLY A 81 -3.62 14.09 7.94
N PHE A 82 -4.67 13.71 8.65
CA PHE A 82 -5.80 14.60 8.88
C PHE A 82 -5.36 15.86 9.64
N SER A 83 -6.10 16.94 9.46
CA SER A 83 -5.90 18.16 10.23
C SER A 83 -6.13 17.90 11.73
N ALA A 84 -5.57 18.78 12.57
CA ALA A 84 -5.67 18.65 14.04
C ALA A 84 -7.11 18.59 14.57
N ASP A 85 -8.07 19.07 13.78
CA ASP A 85 -9.50 19.08 14.12
C ASP A 85 -10.26 17.83 13.65
N ASP A 86 -9.56 16.82 13.15
CA ASP A 86 -10.12 15.56 12.62
C ASP A 86 -11.25 15.71 11.57
N VAL A 87 -11.29 16.85 10.90
CA VAL A 87 -12.35 17.18 9.90
C VAL A 87 -11.93 16.78 8.49
N GLY A 88 -10.72 16.26 8.31
CA GLY A 88 -10.16 15.86 7.01
C GLY A 88 -8.80 16.48 6.75
N TYR A 89 -8.42 16.49 5.49
CA TYR A 89 -7.14 17.07 5.07
C TYR A 89 -7.24 18.58 4.91
N SER A 90 -6.15 19.30 5.24
CA SER A 90 -6.12 20.74 5.00
C SER A 90 -6.11 21.06 3.50
N PRO A 91 -6.56 22.28 3.10
CA PRO A 91 -6.48 22.71 1.70
C PRO A 91 -5.06 22.66 1.13
N GLU A 92 -4.04 22.94 1.96
CA GLU A 92 -2.63 22.88 1.58
C GLU A 92 -2.18 21.45 1.34
N ALA A 93 -2.57 20.50 2.22
CA ALA A 93 -2.28 19.08 2.05
C ALA A 93 -2.92 18.54 0.76
N TYR A 94 -4.16 18.91 0.51
CA TYR A 94 -4.86 18.53 -0.72
C TYR A 94 -4.18 19.09 -1.98
N SER A 95 -3.84 20.37 -1.96
CA SER A 95 -3.15 21.02 -3.07
C SER A 95 -1.81 20.34 -3.38
N LEU A 96 -1.03 20.03 -2.35
CA LEU A 96 0.28 19.39 -2.50
C LEU A 96 0.15 17.94 -3.01
N GLY A 97 -0.78 17.18 -2.45
CA GLY A 97 -1.07 15.82 -2.93
C GLY A 97 -1.51 15.81 -4.39
N LEU A 98 -2.33 16.76 -4.80
CA LEU A 98 -2.76 16.90 -6.19
C LEU A 98 -1.60 17.25 -7.12
N GLN A 99 -0.66 18.12 -6.70
CA GLN A 99 0.54 18.42 -7.47
C GLN A 99 1.39 17.17 -7.73
N TYR A 100 1.58 16.33 -6.72
CA TYR A 100 2.33 15.08 -6.88
C TYR A 100 1.58 14.08 -7.75
N TYR A 101 0.28 13.93 -7.55
CA TYR A 101 -0.55 13.08 -8.38
C TYR A 101 -0.42 13.41 -9.88
N GLN A 102 -0.41 14.69 -10.23
CA GLN A 102 -0.29 15.16 -11.62
C GLN A 102 1.05 14.83 -12.27
N GLN A 103 2.07 14.52 -11.49
CA GLN A 103 3.40 14.14 -11.98
C GLN A 103 3.59 12.64 -12.16
N VAL A 104 2.66 11.82 -11.68
CA VAL A 104 2.74 10.36 -11.78
C VAL A 104 2.45 9.92 -13.22
N LYS A 105 3.31 9.05 -13.76
CA LYS A 105 3.18 8.53 -15.13
C LYS A 105 2.63 7.10 -15.12
N TYR A 106 1.77 6.79 -16.07
CA TYR A 106 1.15 5.46 -16.18
C TYR A 106 2.17 4.32 -16.25
N GLN A 107 3.25 4.49 -17.02
CA GLN A 107 4.31 3.46 -17.11
C GLN A 107 4.98 3.20 -15.76
N GLU A 108 5.11 4.24 -14.93
CA GLU A 108 5.65 4.12 -13.58
C GLU A 108 4.68 3.37 -12.67
N ILE A 109 3.38 3.63 -12.78
CA ILE A 109 2.34 2.90 -12.04
C ILE A 109 2.41 1.41 -12.38
N PHE A 110 2.43 1.04 -13.65
CA PHE A 110 2.55 -0.37 -14.08
C PHE A 110 3.80 -1.02 -13.50
N SER A 111 4.93 -0.35 -13.61
CA SER A 111 6.21 -0.85 -13.08
C SER A 111 6.16 -1.08 -11.57
N ASP A 112 5.58 -0.16 -10.83
CA ASP A 112 5.48 -0.24 -9.37
C ASP A 112 4.51 -1.33 -8.91
N ILE A 113 3.39 -1.53 -9.61
CA ILE A 113 2.46 -2.64 -9.35
C ILE A 113 3.17 -3.98 -9.55
N GLN A 114 3.87 -4.15 -10.66
CA GLN A 114 4.60 -5.38 -10.95
C GLN A 114 5.70 -5.64 -9.92
N ALA A 115 6.40 -4.59 -9.47
CA ALA A 115 7.41 -4.70 -8.43
C ALA A 115 6.80 -5.13 -7.08
N ALA A 116 5.63 -4.59 -6.71
CA ALA A 116 4.92 -4.98 -5.49
C ALA A 116 4.46 -6.44 -5.54
N ILE A 117 3.94 -6.89 -6.67
CA ILE A 117 3.55 -8.30 -6.87
C ILE A 117 4.77 -9.21 -6.75
N ALA A 118 5.86 -8.88 -7.42
CA ALA A 118 7.10 -9.65 -7.36
C ALA A 118 7.66 -9.72 -5.94
N TYR A 119 7.63 -8.60 -5.22
CA TYR A 119 8.05 -8.55 -3.82
C TYR A 119 7.23 -9.49 -2.93
N LEU A 120 5.89 -9.43 -3.03
CA LEU A 120 5.01 -10.29 -2.25
C LEU A 120 5.27 -11.78 -2.53
N LYS A 121 5.56 -12.15 -3.78
CA LYS A 121 5.90 -13.53 -4.14
C LYS A 121 7.23 -14.01 -3.55
N THR A 122 8.10 -13.13 -3.09
CA THR A 122 9.32 -13.51 -2.37
C THR A 122 9.07 -13.88 -0.91
N LEU A 123 7.93 -13.49 -0.34
CA LEU A 123 7.61 -13.74 1.05
C LEU A 123 7.12 -15.19 1.23
N PRO A 124 7.72 -15.96 2.15
CA PRO A 124 7.41 -17.39 2.28
C PRO A 124 6.00 -17.68 2.80
N ASN A 125 5.34 -16.69 3.41
CA ASN A 125 3.99 -16.79 3.95
C ASN A 125 2.90 -16.24 3.00
N VAL A 126 3.24 -15.91 1.76
CA VAL A 126 2.30 -15.47 0.73
C VAL A 126 2.00 -16.60 -0.25
N LYS A 127 0.73 -16.78 -0.58
CA LYS A 127 0.29 -17.71 -1.65
C LYS A 127 0.54 -17.05 -3.01
N ASP A 128 1.30 -17.69 -3.87
CA ASP A 128 1.75 -17.13 -5.17
C ASP A 128 0.62 -16.68 -6.11
N ASN A 129 -0.53 -17.33 -6.03
CA ASN A 129 -1.66 -17.10 -6.94
C ASN A 129 -2.85 -16.42 -6.28
N ALA A 130 -2.66 -15.82 -5.12
CA ALA A 130 -3.72 -15.20 -4.33
C ALA A 130 -3.31 -13.77 -3.90
N ILE A 131 -3.11 -12.90 -4.87
CA ILE A 131 -2.78 -11.49 -4.65
C ILE A 131 -3.89 -10.64 -5.21
N GLY A 132 -4.50 -9.83 -4.34
CA GLY A 132 -5.51 -8.84 -4.70
C GLY A 132 -5.02 -7.42 -4.47
N ALA A 133 -5.86 -6.45 -4.81
CA ALA A 133 -5.58 -5.05 -4.61
C ALA A 133 -6.80 -4.31 -4.07
N ILE A 134 -6.55 -3.32 -3.24
CA ILE A 134 -7.54 -2.34 -2.79
C ILE A 134 -6.93 -0.95 -2.89
N GLY A 135 -7.73 0.04 -3.19
CA GLY A 135 -7.26 1.41 -3.27
C GLY A 135 -8.36 2.42 -2.98
N PHE A 136 -7.94 3.60 -2.59
CA PHE A 136 -8.82 4.68 -2.17
C PHE A 136 -8.54 5.93 -3.00
N CYS A 137 -9.57 6.59 -3.54
CA CYS A 137 -9.43 7.77 -4.42
C CYS A 137 -8.48 7.46 -5.59
N PHE A 138 -7.35 8.15 -5.70
CA PHE A 138 -6.28 7.85 -6.65
C PHE A 138 -5.86 6.37 -6.61
N GLY A 139 -5.69 5.82 -5.41
CA GLY A 139 -5.35 4.40 -5.22
C GLY A 139 -6.42 3.45 -5.76
N GLY A 140 -7.68 3.85 -5.77
CA GLY A 140 -8.76 3.09 -6.39
C GLY A 140 -8.59 2.97 -7.91
N HIS A 141 -8.15 4.04 -8.56
CA HIS A 141 -7.78 4.01 -9.97
C HIS A 141 -6.58 3.09 -10.23
N VAL A 142 -5.57 3.13 -9.36
CA VAL A 142 -4.40 2.26 -9.45
C VAL A 142 -4.79 0.79 -9.26
N ALA A 143 -5.68 0.48 -8.32
CA ALA A 143 -6.19 -0.87 -8.10
C ALA A 143 -6.95 -1.39 -9.34
N TYR A 144 -7.73 -0.53 -9.99
CA TYR A 144 -8.39 -0.86 -11.25
C TYR A 144 -7.38 -1.19 -12.35
N ILE A 145 -6.32 -0.39 -12.49
CA ILE A 145 -5.22 -0.66 -13.43
C ILE A 145 -4.57 -2.01 -13.10
N ALA A 146 -4.30 -2.29 -11.84
CA ALA A 146 -3.69 -3.56 -11.41
C ALA A 146 -4.51 -4.77 -11.84
N ALA A 147 -5.84 -4.68 -11.81
CA ALA A 147 -6.74 -5.75 -12.23
C ALA A 147 -6.71 -6.01 -13.76
N THR A 148 -6.14 -5.12 -14.56
CA THR A 148 -6.03 -5.26 -16.01
C THR A 148 -4.67 -5.83 -16.46
N LEU A 149 -3.73 -5.98 -15.52
CA LEU A 149 -2.43 -6.58 -15.83
C LEU A 149 -2.54 -8.09 -15.98
N PRO A 150 -1.78 -8.70 -16.93
CA PRO A 150 -1.76 -10.14 -17.13
C PRO A 150 -1.16 -10.92 -15.97
#